data_05119ba52355891e0db1c7afa348dc82
#
_entry.id   05119ba52355891e0db1c7afa348dc82
#
_cell.length_a   1.000
_cell.length_b   1.000
_cell.length_c   1.000
_cell.angle_alpha   90.00
_cell.angle_beta   90.00
_cell.angle_gamma   90.00
#
_symmetry.space_group_name_H-M   'P 1'
#
loop_
_entity.id
_entity.type
_entity.pdbx_description
1 polymer ?
#
loop_
_entity_poly.entity_id
_entity_poly.type
_entity_poly.pdbx_seq_one_letter_code
_entity_poly.pdbx_strand_id
1 'polypeptide(L)'
;MIYVGIDVAKDKHDCFITNSDGKVLFPVFTIQNNRDGFDVLFSRIQSSSSDVSNIKVGLEATGHYSYNLLGYLIDKGLHTFVINPLHTNLYRKSLSLRKTKTDKVDARTIALMLMSDVNLKSYSDTSYHNEELKSLTRYRFRKVQERAQLRQSVSRLVTILFPELEKLVPSLHIASIYALLSEFPSAGTIASCHLTHLTKRLENASKGRYSREKAIEIRNAARASIGSNMPAKSLELKHTLRLIGELDSEISEIESEIKRIMDEIHSPILTIPGIGYRMGAMILAEIGDFSRFDSPDKILAYAGASPSTYQSGQMESSYSHMEKRGSRYLRFALINAAKYVCQWDETFGAYLQKKISEGKHYNVAITHAAKKLVRLIYAMEKSGKPYIKTA
;
A
#
# COMPACT_ATOMS: atom_id res chain seq x y z
N MET A 1 -28.19 -25.12 2.51
CA MET A 1 -27.08 -24.20 2.17
C MET A 1 -26.31 -24.78 1.00
N ILE A 2 -26.03 -23.95 -0.02
CA ILE A 2 -25.23 -24.30 -1.20
C ILE A 2 -23.86 -23.66 -1.09
N TYR A 3 -22.82 -24.39 -1.40
CA TYR A 3 -21.42 -23.93 -1.36
C TYR A 3 -20.80 -24.04 -2.75
N VAL A 4 -20.29 -22.93 -3.23
CA VAL A 4 -19.63 -22.80 -4.52
C VAL A 4 -18.17 -22.47 -4.29
N GLY A 5 -17.27 -23.31 -4.75
CA GLY A 5 -15.83 -23.03 -4.72
C GLY A 5 -15.31 -22.73 -6.10
N ILE A 6 -14.52 -21.67 -6.23
CA ILE A 6 -13.97 -21.21 -7.49
C ILE A 6 -12.46 -21.03 -7.36
N ASP A 7 -11.70 -21.78 -8.15
CA ASP A 7 -10.29 -21.53 -8.37
C ASP A 7 -10.11 -20.60 -9.56
N VAL A 8 -9.45 -19.46 -9.29
CA VAL A 8 -9.38 -18.34 -10.24
C VAL A 8 -8.07 -18.35 -10.98
N ALA A 9 -8.12 -18.39 -12.32
CA ALA A 9 -6.96 -18.24 -13.18
C ALA A 9 -7.18 -17.14 -14.25
N LYS A 10 -6.17 -16.87 -15.06
CA LYS A 10 -6.17 -15.78 -16.04
C LYS A 10 -7.27 -15.91 -17.10
N ASP A 11 -7.36 -17.06 -17.72
CA ASP A 11 -8.18 -17.24 -18.93
C ASP A 11 -9.46 -18.06 -18.65
N LYS A 12 -9.47 -18.83 -17.57
CA LYS A 12 -10.55 -19.72 -17.18
C LYS A 12 -10.62 -19.90 -15.67
N HIS A 13 -11.78 -20.28 -15.15
CA HIS A 13 -11.96 -20.60 -13.74
C HIS A 13 -12.54 -22.00 -13.57
N ASP A 14 -12.03 -22.75 -12.59
CA ASP A 14 -12.58 -24.05 -12.23
C ASP A 14 -13.55 -23.88 -11.06
N CYS A 15 -14.77 -24.38 -11.23
CA CYS A 15 -15.89 -24.20 -10.30
C CYS A 15 -16.39 -25.55 -9.79
N PHE A 16 -16.83 -25.59 -8.54
CA PHE A 16 -17.41 -26.77 -7.90
C PHE A 16 -18.61 -26.38 -7.03
N ILE A 17 -19.72 -27.13 -7.11
CA ILE A 17 -20.94 -26.82 -6.36
C ILE A 17 -21.38 -28.05 -5.55
N THR A 18 -21.61 -27.85 -4.26
CA THR A 18 -22.08 -28.88 -3.31
C THR A 18 -23.12 -28.31 -2.34
N ASN A 19 -23.92 -29.18 -1.72
CA ASN A 19 -24.83 -28.80 -0.64
C ASN A 19 -24.23 -29.06 0.76
N SER A 20 -24.99 -28.68 1.81
CA SER A 20 -24.59 -28.88 3.23
C SER A 20 -24.37 -30.34 3.64
N ASP A 21 -24.94 -31.29 2.91
CA ASP A 21 -24.82 -32.72 3.23
C ASP A 21 -23.62 -33.35 2.50
N GLY A 22 -22.84 -32.53 1.78
CA GLY A 22 -21.69 -32.97 0.99
C GLY A 22 -22.07 -33.59 -0.36
N LYS A 23 -23.38 -33.57 -0.74
CA LYS A 23 -23.81 -34.05 -2.06
C LYS A 23 -23.34 -33.10 -3.15
N VAL A 24 -22.59 -33.63 -4.10
CA VAL A 24 -22.11 -32.90 -5.26
C VAL A 24 -23.28 -32.60 -6.20
N LEU A 25 -23.58 -31.31 -6.38
CA LEU A 25 -24.63 -30.85 -7.31
C LEU A 25 -24.05 -30.68 -8.72
N PHE A 26 -22.88 -30.04 -8.82
CA PHE A 26 -22.10 -29.99 -10.04
C PHE A 26 -20.65 -30.40 -9.74
N PRO A 27 -20.14 -31.46 -10.37
CA PRO A 27 -18.72 -31.81 -10.31
C PRO A 27 -17.90 -30.69 -10.90
N VAL A 28 -16.59 -30.71 -10.71
CA VAL A 28 -15.74 -29.62 -11.19
C VAL A 28 -15.94 -29.38 -12.68
N PHE A 29 -16.25 -28.15 -13.01
CA PHE A 29 -16.44 -27.66 -14.38
C PHE A 29 -15.65 -26.37 -14.56
N THR A 30 -15.24 -26.13 -15.80
CA THR A 30 -14.47 -24.96 -16.17
C THR A 30 -15.36 -23.97 -16.90
N ILE A 31 -15.21 -22.68 -16.57
CA ILE A 31 -15.80 -21.55 -17.27
C ILE A 31 -14.70 -20.65 -17.84
N GLN A 32 -14.99 -19.94 -18.93
CA GLN A 32 -14.08 -18.92 -19.48
C GLN A 32 -14.17 -17.64 -18.65
N ASN A 33 -13.07 -16.90 -18.58
CA ASN A 33 -13.02 -15.60 -17.91
C ASN A 33 -13.61 -14.51 -18.82
N ASN A 34 -14.91 -14.62 -19.10
CA ASN A 34 -15.70 -13.69 -19.91
C ASN A 34 -17.16 -13.70 -19.46
N ARG A 35 -17.98 -12.84 -20.05
CA ARG A 35 -19.39 -12.68 -19.70
C ARG A 35 -20.17 -13.99 -19.82
N ASP A 36 -20.02 -14.70 -20.94
CA ASP A 36 -20.73 -15.95 -21.19
C ASP A 36 -20.38 -17.02 -20.16
N GLY A 37 -19.10 -17.13 -19.80
CA GLY A 37 -18.65 -18.05 -18.74
C GLY A 37 -19.23 -17.70 -17.38
N PHE A 38 -19.32 -16.42 -17.03
CA PHE A 38 -19.93 -15.96 -15.77
C PHE A 38 -21.43 -16.21 -15.75
N ASP A 39 -22.13 -16.00 -16.86
CA ASP A 39 -23.57 -16.28 -16.97
C ASP A 39 -23.85 -17.80 -16.89
N VAL A 40 -22.98 -18.66 -17.43
CA VAL A 40 -23.05 -20.13 -17.26
C VAL A 40 -22.88 -20.51 -15.78
N LEU A 41 -21.90 -19.92 -15.07
CA LEU A 41 -21.73 -20.15 -13.64
C LEU A 41 -22.99 -19.76 -12.87
N PHE A 42 -23.49 -18.55 -13.11
CA PHE A 42 -24.67 -18.04 -12.41
C PHE A 42 -25.91 -18.90 -12.65
N SER A 43 -26.14 -19.34 -13.90
CA SER A 43 -27.24 -20.23 -14.23
C SER A 43 -27.19 -21.57 -13.46
N ARG A 44 -25.98 -22.15 -13.31
CA ARG A 44 -25.80 -23.37 -12.49
C ARG A 44 -26.02 -23.13 -11.00
N ILE A 45 -25.60 -21.97 -10.51
CA ILE A 45 -25.86 -21.57 -9.11
C ILE A 45 -27.37 -21.43 -8.89
N GLN A 46 -28.09 -20.72 -9.77
CA GLN A 46 -29.54 -20.55 -9.67
C GLN A 46 -30.31 -21.87 -9.79
N SER A 47 -29.85 -22.80 -10.62
CA SER A 47 -30.47 -24.15 -10.70
C SER A 47 -30.27 -24.99 -9.44
N SER A 48 -29.29 -24.65 -8.60
CA SER A 48 -29.03 -25.30 -7.32
C SER A 48 -29.90 -24.77 -6.16
N SER A 49 -30.26 -23.48 -6.21
CA SER A 49 -31.17 -22.82 -5.27
C SER A 49 -31.69 -21.51 -5.86
N SER A 50 -33.00 -21.27 -5.73
CA SER A 50 -33.62 -19.98 -6.07
C SER A 50 -33.41 -18.91 -5.02
N ASP A 51 -33.07 -19.29 -3.79
CA ASP A 51 -32.83 -18.39 -2.68
C ASP A 51 -31.33 -18.07 -2.57
N VAL A 52 -30.97 -16.84 -2.97
CA VAL A 52 -29.61 -16.33 -2.96
C VAL A 52 -29.00 -16.29 -1.55
N SER A 53 -29.83 -16.11 -0.50
CA SER A 53 -29.39 -16.09 0.89
C SER A 53 -28.83 -17.43 1.37
N ASN A 54 -29.24 -18.52 0.72
CA ASN A 54 -28.78 -19.88 0.98
C ASN A 54 -27.54 -20.29 0.17
N ILE A 55 -26.88 -19.34 -0.48
CA ILE A 55 -25.72 -19.59 -1.35
C ILE A 55 -24.50 -18.89 -0.79
N LYS A 56 -23.41 -19.63 -0.59
CA LYS A 56 -22.08 -19.09 -0.27
C LYS A 56 -21.12 -19.39 -1.40
N VAL A 57 -20.48 -18.36 -1.94
CA VAL A 57 -19.49 -18.47 -3.02
C VAL A 57 -18.11 -18.10 -2.49
N GLY A 58 -17.15 -19.00 -2.60
CA GLY A 58 -15.76 -18.76 -2.23
C GLY A 58 -14.85 -18.70 -3.45
N LEU A 59 -13.95 -17.76 -3.44
CA LEU A 59 -12.89 -17.67 -4.44
C LEU A 59 -11.55 -17.37 -3.78
N GLU A 60 -10.48 -17.89 -4.36
CA GLU A 60 -9.14 -17.60 -3.88
C GLU A 60 -8.68 -16.22 -4.35
N ALA A 61 -8.04 -15.46 -3.44
CA ALA A 61 -7.48 -14.13 -3.74
C ALA A 61 -6.22 -14.25 -4.63
N THR A 62 -6.41 -14.65 -5.88
CA THR A 62 -5.32 -14.87 -6.84
C THR A 62 -5.01 -13.58 -7.62
N GLY A 63 -4.46 -12.57 -6.92
CA GLY A 63 -4.07 -11.30 -7.51
C GLY A 63 -5.24 -10.57 -8.19
N HIS A 64 -5.00 -10.04 -9.39
CA HIS A 64 -5.99 -9.22 -10.13
C HIS A 64 -7.00 -10.04 -10.95
N TYR A 65 -6.81 -11.33 -11.12
CA TYR A 65 -7.69 -12.17 -11.95
C TYR A 65 -9.08 -12.38 -11.32
N SER A 66 -9.20 -12.22 -10.00
CA SER A 66 -10.47 -12.41 -9.29
C SER A 66 -11.40 -11.21 -9.34
N TYR A 67 -10.92 -10.00 -9.66
CA TYR A 67 -11.72 -8.78 -9.53
C TYR A 67 -12.99 -8.76 -10.39
N ASN A 68 -12.89 -9.14 -11.67
CA ASN A 68 -14.03 -9.10 -12.58
C ASN A 68 -15.12 -10.10 -12.16
N LEU A 69 -14.71 -11.32 -11.79
CA LEU A 69 -15.64 -12.34 -11.32
C LEU A 69 -16.26 -11.96 -9.97
N LEU A 70 -15.45 -11.40 -9.05
CA LEU A 70 -15.92 -10.92 -7.74
C LEU A 70 -16.99 -9.83 -7.91
N GLY A 71 -16.73 -8.82 -8.73
CA GLY A 71 -17.71 -7.77 -9.03
C GLY A 71 -19.00 -8.35 -9.60
N TYR A 72 -18.92 -9.25 -10.58
CA TYR A 72 -20.08 -9.92 -11.17
C TYR A 72 -20.91 -10.68 -10.12
N LEU A 73 -20.27 -11.43 -9.22
CA LEU A 73 -20.96 -12.20 -8.19
C LEU A 73 -21.65 -11.29 -7.15
N ILE A 74 -21.01 -10.19 -6.78
CA ILE A 74 -21.60 -9.19 -5.88
C ILE A 74 -22.79 -8.50 -6.52
N ASP A 75 -22.69 -8.07 -7.78
CA ASP A 75 -23.79 -7.46 -8.54
C ASP A 75 -25.01 -8.40 -8.67
N LYS A 76 -24.79 -9.72 -8.61
CA LYS A 76 -25.86 -10.73 -8.55
C LYS A 76 -26.40 -10.97 -7.13
N GLY A 77 -25.94 -10.24 -6.12
CA GLY A 77 -26.39 -10.36 -4.74
C GLY A 77 -25.89 -11.61 -4.00
N LEU A 78 -24.87 -12.30 -4.52
CA LEU A 78 -24.34 -13.52 -3.93
C LEU A 78 -23.42 -13.23 -2.75
N HIS A 79 -23.59 -13.99 -1.64
CA HIS A 79 -22.68 -13.94 -0.50
C HIS A 79 -21.31 -14.51 -0.88
N THR A 80 -20.39 -13.62 -1.22
CA THR A 80 -19.06 -13.98 -1.77
C THR A 80 -17.97 -13.84 -0.71
N PHE A 81 -17.08 -14.83 -0.65
CA PHE A 81 -15.97 -14.93 0.30
C PHE A 81 -14.65 -14.96 -0.47
N VAL A 82 -13.76 -14.02 -0.16
CA VAL A 82 -12.40 -13.98 -0.73
C VAL A 82 -11.45 -14.62 0.26
N ILE A 83 -10.86 -15.75 -0.12
CA ILE A 83 -10.05 -16.61 0.76
C ILE A 83 -8.56 -16.38 0.45
N ASN A 84 -7.76 -16.25 1.51
CA ASN A 84 -6.32 -16.11 1.36
C ASN A 84 -5.69 -17.43 0.89
N PRO A 85 -4.86 -17.43 -0.16
CA PRO A 85 -4.14 -18.61 -0.67
C PRO A 85 -3.37 -19.41 0.39
N LEU A 86 -2.87 -18.75 1.42
CA LEU A 86 -2.22 -19.44 2.54
C LEU A 86 -3.20 -20.33 3.33
N HIS A 87 -4.43 -19.86 3.54
CA HIS A 87 -5.46 -20.65 4.24
C HIS A 87 -5.91 -21.83 3.40
N THR A 88 -6.15 -21.62 2.10
CA THR A 88 -6.50 -22.71 1.17
C THR A 88 -5.41 -23.79 1.15
N ASN A 89 -4.15 -23.39 1.10
CA ASN A 89 -3.01 -24.31 1.11
C ASN A 89 -2.89 -25.09 2.44
N LEU A 90 -3.09 -24.42 3.58
CA LEU A 90 -3.05 -25.07 4.91
C LEU A 90 -4.23 -26.04 5.06
N TYR A 91 -5.44 -25.64 4.66
CA TYR A 91 -6.63 -26.48 4.71
C TYR A 91 -6.48 -27.71 3.80
N ARG A 92 -5.98 -27.55 2.59
CA ARG A 92 -5.67 -28.67 1.69
C ARG A 92 -4.70 -29.67 2.32
N LYS A 93 -3.64 -29.18 2.99
CA LYS A 93 -2.68 -30.04 3.69
C LYS A 93 -3.31 -30.78 4.87
N SER A 94 -4.34 -30.25 5.51
CA SER A 94 -5.07 -30.94 6.59
C SER A 94 -5.98 -32.05 6.08
N LEU A 95 -6.48 -31.93 4.82
CA LEU A 95 -7.37 -32.92 4.21
C LEU A 95 -6.64 -34.15 3.68
N SER A 96 -5.37 -34.02 3.28
CA SER A 96 -4.62 -35.13 2.69
C SER A 96 -3.11 -34.94 2.84
N LEU A 97 -2.42 -36.03 3.18
CA LEU A 97 -0.95 -36.13 3.18
C LEU A 97 -0.35 -36.20 1.77
N ARG A 98 -1.17 -36.43 0.74
CA ARG A 98 -0.71 -36.48 -0.65
C ARG A 98 -0.45 -35.06 -1.18
N LYS A 99 0.69 -34.85 -1.83
CA LYS A 99 1.10 -33.57 -2.44
C LYS A 99 0.42 -33.33 -3.80
N THR A 100 -0.85 -33.70 -3.96
CA THR A 100 -1.55 -33.50 -5.23
C THR A 100 -2.10 -32.07 -5.29
N LYS A 101 -1.62 -31.28 -6.22
CA LYS A 101 -2.11 -29.95 -6.56
C LYS A 101 -2.64 -29.96 -7.98
N THR A 102 -3.94 -29.78 -8.16
CA THR A 102 -4.57 -29.52 -9.45
C THR A 102 -5.69 -28.49 -9.22
N ASP A 103 -5.97 -27.66 -10.21
CA ASP A 103 -7.01 -26.63 -10.17
C ASP A 103 -8.37 -27.21 -9.76
N LYS A 104 -8.66 -28.46 -10.20
CA LYS A 104 -9.87 -29.21 -9.80
C LYS A 104 -9.95 -29.51 -8.29
N VAL A 105 -8.81 -29.80 -7.67
CA VAL A 105 -8.71 -30.03 -6.22
C VAL A 105 -8.89 -28.73 -5.46
N ASP A 106 -8.38 -27.63 -6.00
CA ASP A 106 -8.42 -26.34 -5.34
C ASP A 106 -9.84 -25.75 -5.31
N ALA A 107 -10.63 -25.81 -6.38
CA ALA A 107 -12.05 -25.41 -6.37
C ALA A 107 -12.89 -26.22 -5.36
N ARG A 108 -12.71 -27.55 -5.33
CA ARG A 108 -13.37 -28.40 -4.32
C ARG A 108 -12.94 -28.05 -2.91
N THR A 109 -11.66 -27.82 -2.67
CA THR A 109 -11.10 -27.45 -1.37
C THR A 109 -11.73 -26.16 -0.85
N ILE A 110 -11.90 -25.16 -1.71
CA ILE A 110 -12.54 -23.88 -1.38
C ILE A 110 -14.00 -24.12 -0.93
N ALA A 111 -14.78 -24.91 -1.66
CA ALA A 111 -16.16 -25.21 -1.29
C ALA A 111 -16.24 -25.94 0.07
N LEU A 112 -15.37 -26.93 0.32
CA LEU A 112 -15.31 -27.65 1.58
C LEU A 112 -14.88 -26.74 2.75
N MET A 113 -13.97 -25.80 2.50
CA MET A 113 -13.55 -24.81 3.47
C MET A 113 -14.71 -23.88 3.86
N LEU A 114 -15.50 -23.41 2.89
CA LEU A 114 -16.73 -22.64 3.15
C LEU A 114 -17.75 -23.42 4.00
N MET A 115 -17.82 -24.72 3.80
CA MET A 115 -18.74 -25.60 4.54
C MET A 115 -18.29 -25.82 5.97
N SER A 116 -16.99 -25.90 6.23
CA SER A 116 -16.41 -26.23 7.53
C SER A 116 -16.09 -25.02 8.42
N ASP A 117 -15.88 -23.82 7.83
CA ASP A 117 -15.46 -22.64 8.59
C ASP A 117 -16.63 -21.66 8.80
N VAL A 118 -17.13 -21.69 10.05
CA VAL A 118 -18.23 -20.83 10.50
C VAL A 118 -17.79 -19.36 10.67
N ASN A 119 -16.49 -19.09 10.72
CA ASN A 119 -15.94 -17.76 11.00
C ASN A 119 -15.53 -16.96 9.76
N LEU A 120 -15.69 -17.51 8.56
CA LEU A 120 -15.47 -16.77 7.33
C LEU A 120 -16.50 -15.65 7.20
N LYS A 121 -16.03 -14.42 6.99
CA LYS A 121 -16.88 -13.25 6.78
C LYS A 121 -17.01 -12.98 5.28
N SER A 122 -18.23 -12.72 4.82
CA SER A 122 -18.52 -12.39 3.43
C SER A 122 -17.88 -11.04 3.05
N TYR A 123 -17.57 -10.91 1.78
CA TYR A 123 -17.16 -9.65 1.19
C TYR A 123 -18.40 -8.75 1.09
N SER A 124 -18.37 -7.54 1.67
CA SER A 124 -19.51 -6.61 1.71
C SER A 124 -19.38 -5.48 0.68
N ASP A 125 -20.49 -4.81 0.33
CA ASP A 125 -20.52 -3.69 -0.64
C ASP A 125 -19.62 -2.51 -0.25
N THR A 126 -19.39 -2.30 1.04
CA THR A 126 -18.39 -1.34 1.55
C THR A 126 -16.96 -1.67 1.10
N SER A 127 -16.74 -2.87 0.58
CA SER A 127 -15.44 -3.32 0.09
C SER A 127 -15.03 -2.66 -1.22
N TYR A 128 -15.98 -2.19 -2.06
CA TYR A 128 -15.65 -1.60 -3.35
C TYR A 128 -14.88 -0.27 -3.17
N HIS A 129 -15.36 0.63 -2.34
CA HIS A 129 -14.62 1.87 -2.00
C HIS A 129 -13.27 1.57 -1.33
N ASN A 130 -13.20 0.52 -0.51
CA ASN A 130 -11.96 0.11 0.12
C ASN A 130 -10.95 -0.47 -0.91
N GLU A 131 -11.39 -1.22 -1.92
CA GLU A 131 -10.49 -1.74 -2.96
C GLU A 131 -10.02 -0.66 -3.92
N GLU A 132 -10.88 0.32 -4.27
CA GLU A 132 -10.47 1.49 -5.06
C GLU A 132 -9.43 2.32 -4.29
N LEU A 133 -9.72 2.66 -3.04
CA LEU A 133 -8.79 3.37 -2.18
C LEU A 133 -7.47 2.61 -1.99
N LYS A 134 -7.53 1.29 -1.86
CA LYS A 134 -6.37 0.42 -1.75
C LYS A 134 -5.55 0.38 -3.04
N SER A 135 -6.20 0.35 -4.19
CA SER A 135 -5.54 0.47 -5.49
C SER A 135 -4.79 1.80 -5.60
N LEU A 136 -5.46 2.92 -5.32
CA LEU A 136 -4.87 4.26 -5.37
C LEU A 136 -3.71 4.44 -4.38
N THR A 137 -3.87 4.01 -3.13
CA THR A 137 -2.83 4.17 -2.11
C THR A 137 -1.58 3.34 -2.43
N ARG A 138 -1.74 2.13 -2.96
CA ARG A 138 -0.65 1.28 -3.41
C ARG A 138 0.00 1.81 -4.69
N TYR A 139 -0.79 2.36 -5.61
CA TYR A 139 -0.28 3.00 -6.82
C TYR A 139 0.55 4.23 -6.47
N ARG A 140 0.03 5.11 -5.62
CA ARG A 140 0.78 6.24 -5.07
C ARG A 140 2.09 5.80 -4.40
N PHE A 141 2.05 4.76 -3.59
CA PHE A 141 3.26 4.24 -2.92
C PHE A 141 4.34 3.85 -3.93
N ARG A 142 3.99 3.16 -5.01
CA ARG A 142 4.93 2.80 -6.08
C ARG A 142 5.49 4.03 -6.78
N LYS A 143 4.65 4.99 -7.16
CA LYS A 143 5.07 6.25 -7.81
C LYS A 143 6.04 7.06 -6.95
N VAL A 144 5.81 7.11 -5.63
CA VAL A 144 6.74 7.75 -4.69
C VAL A 144 8.08 7.02 -4.62
N GLN A 145 8.10 5.68 -4.70
CA GLN A 145 9.34 4.91 -4.75
C GLN A 145 10.10 5.12 -6.07
N GLU A 146 9.41 5.12 -7.21
CA GLU A 146 10.00 5.42 -8.52
C GLU A 146 10.63 6.82 -8.51
N ARG A 147 9.93 7.82 -8.00
CA ARG A 147 10.46 9.17 -7.84
C ARG A 147 11.70 9.21 -6.95
N ALA A 148 11.73 8.46 -5.85
CA ALA A 148 12.89 8.38 -4.97
C ALA A 148 14.13 7.79 -5.68
N GLN A 149 13.94 6.78 -6.53
CA GLN A 149 15.02 6.22 -7.35
C GLN A 149 15.55 7.23 -8.37
N LEU A 150 14.65 7.99 -9.03
CA LEU A 150 15.07 9.05 -9.95
C LEU A 150 15.82 10.18 -9.24
N ARG A 151 15.43 10.54 -8.01
CA ARG A 151 16.17 11.51 -7.19
C ARG A 151 17.59 11.03 -6.89
N GLN A 152 17.79 9.76 -6.56
CA GLN A 152 19.13 9.19 -6.41
C GLN A 152 19.93 9.26 -7.70
N SER A 153 19.28 9.04 -8.86
CA SER A 153 19.93 9.21 -10.17
C SER A 153 20.34 10.66 -10.42
N VAL A 154 19.51 11.65 -10.06
CA VAL A 154 19.87 13.08 -10.13
C VAL A 154 21.12 13.37 -9.29
N SER A 155 21.16 12.92 -8.02
CA SER A 155 22.34 13.13 -7.18
C SER A 155 23.62 12.56 -7.81
N ARG A 156 23.54 11.31 -8.31
CA ARG A 156 24.67 10.67 -9.02
C ARG A 156 25.12 11.46 -10.27
N LEU A 157 24.17 11.94 -11.08
CA LEU A 157 24.47 12.70 -12.28
C LEU A 157 25.08 14.07 -11.96
N VAL A 158 24.59 14.74 -10.92
CA VAL A 158 25.14 16.02 -10.44
C VAL A 158 26.56 15.82 -9.93
N THR A 159 26.86 14.75 -9.21
CA THR A 159 28.23 14.42 -8.78
C THR A 159 29.20 14.29 -9.95
N ILE A 160 28.72 13.84 -11.13
CA ILE A 160 29.55 13.75 -12.35
C ILE A 160 29.68 15.09 -13.05
N LEU A 161 28.56 15.83 -13.19
CA LEU A 161 28.47 17.01 -14.07
C LEU A 161 28.77 18.34 -13.37
N PHE A 162 28.52 18.44 -12.06
CA PHE A 162 28.75 19.64 -11.23
C PHE A 162 28.75 19.27 -9.73
N PRO A 163 29.79 18.60 -9.22
CA PRO A 163 29.85 18.09 -7.84
C PRO A 163 29.78 19.19 -6.78
N GLU A 164 30.26 20.39 -7.06
CA GLU A 164 30.28 21.50 -6.11
C GLU A 164 28.88 22.05 -5.83
N LEU A 165 27.90 21.84 -6.71
CA LEU A 165 26.55 22.36 -6.57
C LEU A 165 25.86 21.90 -5.28
N GLU A 166 26.10 20.67 -4.87
CA GLU A 166 25.48 20.10 -3.65
C GLU A 166 25.84 20.87 -2.37
N LYS A 167 27.06 21.42 -2.33
CA LYS A 167 27.54 22.22 -1.18
C LYS A 167 27.02 23.66 -1.19
N LEU A 168 26.55 24.14 -2.32
CA LEU A 168 26.10 25.52 -2.51
C LEU A 168 24.60 25.69 -2.22
N VAL A 169 23.84 24.60 -2.12
CA VAL A 169 22.39 24.64 -1.98
C VAL A 169 21.92 23.77 -0.83
N PRO A 170 20.78 24.09 -0.19
CA PRO A 170 20.26 23.30 0.93
C PRO A 170 19.89 21.86 0.52
N SER A 171 19.50 21.68 -0.73
CA SER A 171 19.19 20.37 -1.33
C SER A 171 19.21 20.47 -2.85
N LEU A 172 19.69 19.42 -3.51
CA LEU A 172 19.55 19.25 -4.96
C LEU A 172 18.10 19.05 -5.40
N HIS A 173 17.23 18.57 -4.48
CA HIS A 173 15.88 18.13 -4.77
C HIS A 173 14.80 19.19 -4.49
N ILE A 174 15.08 20.43 -4.86
CA ILE A 174 14.15 21.56 -4.79
C ILE A 174 13.84 22.11 -6.16
N ALA A 175 12.66 22.69 -6.32
CA ALA A 175 12.15 23.15 -7.62
C ALA A 175 13.09 24.12 -8.34
N SER A 176 13.74 25.03 -7.61
CA SER A 176 14.68 26.00 -8.18
C SER A 176 15.93 25.35 -8.78
N ILE A 177 16.45 24.31 -8.15
CA ILE A 177 17.63 23.58 -8.66
C ILE A 177 17.23 22.67 -9.81
N TYR A 178 16.06 22.06 -9.79
CA TYR A 178 15.54 21.30 -10.91
C TYR A 178 15.33 22.20 -12.14
N ALA A 179 14.78 23.40 -11.95
CA ALA A 179 14.63 24.37 -13.03
C ALA A 179 15.98 24.83 -13.61
N LEU A 180 16.99 25.04 -12.75
CA LEU A 180 18.36 25.36 -13.16
C LEU A 180 18.96 24.21 -14.00
N LEU A 181 18.96 23.00 -13.47
CA LEU A 181 19.59 21.83 -14.10
C LEU A 181 18.85 21.34 -15.37
N SER A 182 17.54 21.60 -15.47
CA SER A 182 16.77 21.31 -16.69
C SER A 182 17.23 22.17 -17.87
N GLU A 183 17.65 23.40 -17.61
CA GLU A 183 18.14 24.32 -18.64
C GLU A 183 19.67 24.21 -18.81
N PHE A 184 20.40 24.20 -17.70
CA PHE A 184 21.86 24.15 -17.63
C PHE A 184 22.34 22.88 -16.88
N PRO A 185 22.42 21.73 -17.55
CA PRO A 185 22.62 20.43 -16.90
C PRO A 185 24.05 20.15 -16.43
N SER A 186 25.03 21.03 -16.72
CA SER A 186 26.43 20.83 -16.36
C SER A 186 27.10 22.11 -15.88
N ALA A 187 28.21 21.99 -15.16
CA ALA A 187 29.02 23.12 -14.77
C ALA A 187 29.43 23.97 -15.99
N GLY A 188 29.83 23.35 -17.10
CA GLY A 188 30.22 24.05 -18.32
C GLY A 188 29.10 24.92 -18.92
N THR A 189 27.85 24.42 -18.92
CA THR A 189 26.68 25.18 -19.41
C THR A 189 26.33 26.35 -18.51
N ILE A 190 26.48 26.20 -17.20
CA ILE A 190 26.26 27.28 -16.20
C ILE A 190 27.38 28.32 -16.30
N ALA A 191 28.62 27.88 -16.41
CA ALA A 191 29.80 28.80 -16.54
C ALA A 191 29.72 29.69 -17.75
N SER A 192 29.25 29.18 -18.90
CA SER A 192 29.10 29.92 -20.16
C SER A 192 27.84 30.78 -20.24
N CYS A 193 26.84 30.53 -19.35
CA CYS A 193 25.59 31.27 -19.34
C CYS A 193 25.81 32.76 -19.00
N HIS A 194 25.01 33.64 -19.62
CA HIS A 194 25.00 35.05 -19.27
C HIS A 194 24.43 35.23 -17.83
N LEU A 195 25.11 36.01 -17.00
CA LEU A 195 24.75 36.17 -15.59
C LEU A 195 23.32 36.65 -15.38
N THR A 196 22.84 37.59 -16.19
CA THR A 196 21.48 38.12 -16.08
C THR A 196 20.44 37.04 -16.34
N HIS A 197 20.68 36.13 -17.30
CA HIS A 197 19.78 35.01 -17.60
C HIS A 197 19.78 34.00 -16.45
N LEU A 198 20.95 33.63 -15.93
CA LEU A 198 21.11 32.75 -14.80
C LEU A 198 20.39 33.29 -13.55
N THR A 199 20.58 34.59 -13.26
CA THR A 199 19.91 35.28 -12.14
C THR A 199 18.40 35.21 -12.30
N LYS A 200 17.85 35.64 -13.43
CA LYS A 200 16.42 35.65 -13.70
C LYS A 200 15.81 34.25 -13.59
N ARG A 201 16.52 33.23 -14.06
CA ARG A 201 16.07 31.83 -13.96
C ARG A 201 15.99 31.35 -12.52
N LEU A 202 16.99 31.61 -11.71
CA LEU A 202 17.04 31.26 -10.30
C LEU A 202 16.03 32.05 -9.47
N GLU A 203 15.89 33.35 -9.66
CA GLU A 203 14.92 34.20 -8.97
C GLU A 203 13.48 33.71 -9.23
N ASN A 204 13.11 33.51 -10.49
CA ASN A 204 11.79 33.03 -10.85
C ASN A 204 11.49 31.66 -10.24
N ALA A 205 12.40 30.70 -10.37
CA ALA A 205 12.20 29.35 -9.89
C ALA A 205 12.23 29.23 -8.36
N SER A 206 12.92 30.15 -7.67
CA SER A 206 12.98 30.19 -6.19
C SER A 206 11.95 31.11 -5.56
N LYS A 207 11.11 31.79 -6.36
CA LYS A 207 10.17 32.83 -5.90
C LYS A 207 10.90 33.93 -5.12
N GLY A 208 12.01 34.42 -5.69
CA GLY A 208 12.82 35.50 -5.11
C GLY A 208 13.77 35.10 -3.98
N ARG A 209 13.83 33.80 -3.58
CA ARG A 209 14.75 33.37 -2.50
C ARG A 209 16.22 33.34 -2.90
N TYR A 210 16.51 33.15 -4.19
CA TYR A 210 17.87 33.19 -4.74
C TYR A 210 18.08 34.50 -5.48
N SER A 211 18.99 35.30 -4.94
CA SER A 211 19.40 36.61 -5.51
C SER A 211 20.46 36.46 -6.60
N ARG A 212 20.82 37.61 -7.14
CA ARG A 212 21.95 37.74 -8.07
C ARG A 212 23.28 37.26 -7.45
N GLU A 213 23.46 37.46 -6.16
CA GLU A 213 24.65 37.01 -5.43
C GLU A 213 24.77 35.49 -5.46
N LYS A 214 23.66 34.78 -5.24
CA LYS A 214 23.63 33.32 -5.33
C LYS A 214 23.92 32.84 -6.76
N ALA A 215 23.45 33.56 -7.76
CA ALA A 215 23.75 33.26 -9.17
C ALA A 215 25.25 33.44 -9.48
N ILE A 216 25.87 34.48 -8.92
CA ILE A 216 27.31 34.70 -9.04
C ILE A 216 28.09 33.58 -8.38
N GLU A 217 27.72 33.21 -7.13
CA GLU A 217 28.34 32.11 -6.37
C GLU A 217 28.30 30.79 -7.17
N ILE A 218 27.13 30.40 -7.65
CA ILE A 218 26.95 29.17 -8.43
C ILE A 218 27.77 29.24 -9.75
N ARG A 219 27.77 30.39 -10.44
CA ARG A 219 28.52 30.54 -11.69
C ARG A 219 30.03 30.50 -11.49
N ASN A 220 30.52 31.12 -10.42
CA ASN A 220 31.94 31.07 -10.09
C ASN A 220 32.39 29.66 -9.74
N ALA A 221 31.62 28.93 -8.93
CA ALA A 221 31.87 27.52 -8.65
C ALA A 221 31.83 26.66 -9.93
N ALA A 222 30.90 26.94 -10.84
CA ALA A 222 30.81 26.24 -12.11
C ALA A 222 32.04 26.48 -13.02
N ARG A 223 32.64 27.68 -12.99
CA ARG A 223 33.87 27.97 -13.70
C ARG A 223 35.11 27.27 -13.16
N ALA A 224 35.12 27.01 -11.84
CA ALA A 224 36.19 26.31 -11.16
C ALA A 224 35.89 24.82 -10.93
N SER A 225 34.79 24.32 -11.51
CA SER A 225 34.32 22.97 -11.26
C SER A 225 35.22 21.90 -11.89
N ILE A 226 35.39 20.81 -11.13
CA ILE A 226 35.99 19.54 -11.61
C ILE A 226 35.02 18.65 -12.36
N GLY A 227 33.76 19.10 -12.54
CA GLY A 227 32.71 18.34 -13.22
C GLY A 227 33.06 17.97 -14.64
N SER A 228 32.72 16.77 -15.03
CA SER A 228 33.03 16.23 -16.37
C SER A 228 32.13 16.82 -17.44
N ASN A 229 32.70 17.17 -18.58
CA ASN A 229 31.92 17.57 -19.76
C ASN A 229 31.45 16.32 -20.51
N MET A 230 30.24 15.85 -20.18
CA MET A 230 29.64 14.64 -20.75
C MET A 230 28.24 14.93 -21.29
N PRO A 231 28.09 15.25 -22.60
CA PRO A 231 26.79 15.54 -23.19
C PRO A 231 25.74 14.48 -23.01
N ALA A 232 26.10 13.19 -23.07
CA ALA A 232 25.20 12.08 -22.82
C ALA A 232 24.63 12.10 -21.38
N LYS A 233 25.46 12.42 -20.38
CA LYS A 233 25.02 12.54 -18.99
C LYS A 233 24.16 13.79 -18.76
N SER A 234 24.44 14.85 -19.45
CA SER A 234 23.61 16.06 -19.46
C SER A 234 22.22 15.79 -20.03
N LEU A 235 22.12 14.99 -21.10
CA LEU A 235 20.85 14.54 -21.67
C LEU A 235 20.10 13.61 -20.68
N GLU A 236 20.81 12.63 -20.09
CA GLU A 236 20.25 11.74 -19.06
C GLU A 236 19.66 12.54 -17.88
N LEU A 237 20.37 13.57 -17.41
CA LEU A 237 19.89 14.43 -16.32
C LEU A 237 18.61 15.18 -16.70
N LYS A 238 18.57 15.80 -17.90
CA LYS A 238 17.37 16.49 -18.39
C LYS A 238 16.15 15.56 -18.46
N HIS A 239 16.33 14.35 -18.98
CA HIS A 239 15.24 13.37 -19.06
C HIS A 239 14.79 12.91 -17.66
N THR A 240 15.74 12.65 -16.75
CA THR A 240 15.44 12.26 -15.37
C THR A 240 14.62 13.34 -14.65
N LEU A 241 14.98 14.62 -14.81
CA LEU A 241 14.25 15.74 -14.20
C LEU A 241 12.83 15.89 -14.78
N ARG A 242 12.66 15.69 -16.09
CA ARG A 242 11.33 15.68 -16.73
C ARG A 242 10.45 14.56 -16.16
N LEU A 243 10.97 13.34 -16.08
CA LEU A 243 10.24 12.20 -15.50
C LEU A 243 9.85 12.44 -14.03
N ILE A 244 10.71 13.10 -13.23
CA ILE A 244 10.34 13.48 -11.86
C ILE A 244 9.17 14.48 -11.88
N GLY A 245 9.16 15.45 -12.79
CA GLY A 245 8.04 16.38 -12.92
C GLY A 245 6.72 15.70 -13.29
N GLU A 246 6.77 14.75 -14.23
CA GLU A 246 5.62 13.93 -14.62
C GLU A 246 5.11 13.09 -13.43
N LEU A 247 6.01 12.44 -12.68
CA LEU A 247 5.64 11.69 -11.47
C LEU A 247 5.05 12.58 -10.36
N ASP A 248 5.54 13.80 -10.20
CA ASP A 248 4.98 14.75 -9.22
C ASP A 248 3.55 15.14 -9.61
N SER A 249 3.24 15.31 -10.90
CA SER A 249 1.88 15.56 -11.39
C SER A 249 0.97 14.37 -11.14
N GLU A 250 1.37 13.15 -11.56
CA GLU A 250 0.60 11.92 -11.34
C GLU A 250 0.33 11.66 -9.84
N ILE A 251 1.34 11.88 -8.98
CA ILE A 251 1.17 11.73 -7.52
C ILE A 251 0.14 12.72 -7.00
N SER A 252 0.14 13.97 -7.50
CA SER A 252 -0.84 14.98 -7.10
C SER A 252 -2.27 14.60 -7.51
N GLU A 253 -2.45 14.08 -8.72
CA GLU A 253 -3.75 13.60 -9.20
C GLU A 253 -4.27 12.45 -8.33
N ILE A 254 -3.42 11.44 -8.06
CA ILE A 254 -3.77 10.31 -7.19
C ILE A 254 -4.14 10.80 -5.77
N GLU A 255 -3.41 11.78 -5.23
CA GLU A 255 -3.70 12.35 -3.90
C GLU A 255 -5.03 13.10 -3.89
N SER A 256 -5.42 13.73 -4.98
CA SER A 256 -6.72 14.40 -5.12
C SER A 256 -7.86 13.39 -5.10
N GLU A 257 -7.73 12.26 -5.81
CA GLU A 257 -8.72 11.19 -5.78
C GLU A 257 -8.80 10.49 -4.41
N ILE A 258 -7.66 10.22 -3.78
CA ILE A 258 -7.63 9.70 -2.42
C ILE A 258 -8.38 10.63 -1.46
N LYS A 259 -8.16 11.95 -1.58
CA LYS A 259 -8.85 12.93 -0.76
C LYS A 259 -10.37 12.91 -0.99
N ARG A 260 -10.82 12.87 -2.25
CA ARG A 260 -12.24 12.81 -2.61
C ARG A 260 -12.92 11.62 -1.93
N ILE A 261 -12.37 10.42 -2.08
CA ILE A 261 -12.92 9.19 -1.49
C ILE A 261 -12.92 9.27 0.04
N MET A 262 -11.87 9.78 0.65
CA MET A 262 -11.78 9.92 2.11
C MET A 262 -12.76 10.94 2.67
N ASP A 263 -13.06 12.00 1.91
CA ASP A 263 -14.08 12.98 2.29
C ASP A 263 -15.49 12.37 2.24
N GLU A 264 -15.75 11.39 1.36
CA GLU A 264 -17.00 10.62 1.31
C GLU A 264 -17.13 9.60 2.46
N ILE A 265 -16.03 8.98 2.85
CA ILE A 265 -16.00 7.96 3.93
C ILE A 265 -16.24 8.58 5.32
N HIS A 266 -15.87 9.85 5.53
CA HIS A 266 -16.01 10.57 6.81
C HIS A 266 -15.41 9.81 8.01
N SER A 267 -14.28 9.13 7.83
CA SER A 267 -13.63 8.34 8.88
C SER A 267 -13.07 9.20 10.01
N PRO A 268 -13.29 8.82 11.28
CA PRO A 268 -12.72 9.51 12.43
C PRO A 268 -11.19 9.47 12.51
N ILE A 269 -10.52 8.59 11.76
CA ILE A 269 -9.05 8.48 11.74
C ILE A 269 -8.34 9.79 11.42
N LEU A 270 -8.97 10.64 10.59
CA LEU A 270 -8.40 11.94 10.20
C LEU A 270 -8.39 12.97 11.34
N THR A 271 -9.11 12.71 12.42
CA THR A 271 -9.10 13.58 13.61
C THR A 271 -7.91 13.35 14.52
N ILE A 272 -7.13 12.27 14.31
CA ILE A 272 -5.94 11.98 15.08
C ILE A 272 -4.82 12.94 14.66
N PRO A 273 -4.24 13.73 15.60
CA PRO A 273 -3.13 14.64 15.29
C PRO A 273 -1.97 13.91 14.61
N GLY A 274 -1.53 14.41 13.46
CA GLY A 274 -0.45 13.81 12.67
C GLY A 274 -0.90 12.77 11.65
N ILE A 275 -2.18 12.40 11.59
CA ILE A 275 -2.72 11.55 10.53
C ILE A 275 -3.46 12.39 9.49
N GLY A 276 -2.88 12.53 8.31
CA GLY A 276 -3.53 13.15 7.16
C GLY A 276 -4.08 12.10 6.18
N TYR A 277 -4.70 12.59 5.09
CA TYR A 277 -5.34 11.77 4.06
C TYR A 277 -4.46 10.60 3.56
N ARG A 278 -3.17 10.84 3.33
CA ARG A 278 -2.24 9.83 2.77
C ARG A 278 -2.08 8.60 3.66
N MET A 279 -1.84 8.81 4.96
CA MET A 279 -1.64 7.70 5.91
C MET A 279 -2.98 7.13 6.36
N GLY A 280 -3.98 7.97 6.64
CA GLY A 280 -5.32 7.55 6.99
C GLY A 280 -5.93 6.66 5.91
N ALA A 281 -5.91 7.11 4.66
CA ALA A 281 -6.40 6.33 3.53
C ALA A 281 -5.70 4.98 3.39
N MET A 282 -4.38 4.94 3.51
CA MET A 282 -3.63 3.69 3.37
C MET A 282 -3.93 2.71 4.51
N ILE A 283 -4.12 3.21 5.74
CA ILE A 283 -4.50 2.38 6.89
C ILE A 283 -5.91 1.81 6.68
N LEU A 284 -6.89 2.66 6.35
CA LEU A 284 -8.28 2.23 6.12
C LEU A 284 -8.38 1.23 4.97
N ALA A 285 -7.75 1.54 3.84
CA ALA A 285 -7.76 0.70 2.66
C ALA A 285 -7.14 -0.68 2.88
N GLU A 286 -6.07 -0.76 3.64
CA GLU A 286 -5.40 -2.03 3.91
C GLU A 286 -6.12 -2.86 4.96
N ILE A 287 -6.77 -2.23 5.94
CA ILE A 287 -7.60 -2.92 6.94
C ILE A 287 -8.94 -3.33 6.32
N GLY A 288 -9.54 -2.44 5.53
CA GLY A 288 -10.88 -2.62 4.99
C GLY A 288 -11.94 -2.55 6.10
N ASP A 289 -12.75 -3.59 6.23
CA ASP A 289 -13.77 -3.65 7.27
C ASP A 289 -13.17 -4.04 8.63
N PHE A 290 -13.27 -3.13 9.60
CA PHE A 290 -12.81 -3.33 10.97
C PHE A 290 -13.62 -4.40 11.72
N SER A 291 -14.85 -4.69 11.29
CA SER A 291 -15.67 -5.75 11.90
C SER A 291 -15.09 -7.15 11.68
N ARG A 292 -14.22 -7.31 10.66
CA ARG A 292 -13.51 -8.57 10.38
C ARG A 292 -12.51 -8.97 11.47
N PHE A 293 -12.14 -8.03 12.33
CA PHE A 293 -11.14 -8.26 13.36
C PHE A 293 -11.79 -8.25 14.74
N ASP A 294 -11.62 -9.32 15.49
CA ASP A 294 -12.16 -9.45 16.86
C ASP A 294 -11.38 -8.58 17.85
N SER A 295 -10.14 -8.23 17.52
CA SER A 295 -9.28 -7.40 18.38
C SER A 295 -8.26 -6.60 17.57
N PRO A 296 -7.72 -5.51 18.13
CA PRO A 296 -6.65 -4.74 17.48
C PRO A 296 -5.36 -5.57 17.30
N ASP A 297 -5.12 -6.58 18.12
CA ASP A 297 -3.96 -7.46 17.99
C ASP A 297 -4.03 -8.33 16.70
N LYS A 298 -5.24 -8.65 16.23
CA LYS A 298 -5.44 -9.31 14.92
C LYS A 298 -5.06 -8.38 13.76
N ILE A 299 -5.31 -7.09 13.88
CA ILE A 299 -4.84 -6.09 12.89
C ILE A 299 -3.32 -6.00 12.89
N LEU A 300 -2.69 -6.03 14.07
CA LEU A 300 -1.21 -6.05 14.18
C LEU A 300 -0.61 -7.30 13.54
N ALA A 301 -1.22 -8.46 13.77
CA ALA A 301 -0.83 -9.71 13.11
C ALA A 301 -1.00 -9.63 11.59
N TYR A 302 -2.14 -9.08 11.12
CA TYR A 302 -2.41 -8.85 9.70
C TYR A 302 -1.40 -7.88 9.04
N ALA A 303 -0.92 -6.88 9.79
CA ALA A 303 0.17 -6.01 9.37
C ALA A 303 1.56 -6.69 9.41
N GLY A 304 1.66 -7.88 10.02
CA GLY A 304 2.94 -8.52 10.30
C GLY A 304 3.81 -7.72 11.27
N ALA A 305 3.17 -6.97 12.19
CA ALA A 305 3.81 -6.14 13.19
C ALA A 305 3.86 -6.81 14.58
N SER A 306 3.38 -8.04 14.69
CA SER A 306 3.48 -8.85 15.91
C SER A 306 4.89 -9.41 16.10
N PRO A 307 5.37 -9.53 17.34
CA PRO A 307 6.62 -10.23 17.61
C PRO A 307 6.46 -11.73 17.33
N SER A 308 7.50 -12.37 16.82
CA SER A 308 7.56 -13.83 16.80
C SER A 308 7.72 -14.33 18.24
N THR A 309 6.84 -15.22 18.66
CA THR A 309 6.98 -15.96 19.90
C THR A 309 7.32 -17.40 19.56
N TYR A 310 8.43 -17.87 20.06
CA TYR A 310 8.80 -19.29 20.00
C TYR A 310 8.94 -19.78 21.42
N GLN A 311 7.95 -20.55 21.86
CA GLN A 311 7.97 -21.26 23.15
C GLN A 311 7.83 -22.74 22.87
N SER A 312 8.80 -23.51 23.30
CA SER A 312 8.76 -24.98 23.25
C SER A 312 9.20 -25.51 24.62
N GLY A 313 8.22 -26.00 25.40
CA GLY A 313 8.45 -26.47 26.75
C GLY A 313 8.99 -25.37 27.67
N GLN A 314 10.15 -25.58 28.28
CA GLN A 314 10.80 -24.60 29.17
C GLN A 314 11.72 -23.62 28.41
N MET A 315 11.87 -23.74 27.08
CA MET A 315 12.69 -22.84 26.29
C MET A 315 11.89 -21.64 25.79
N GLU A 316 12.16 -20.45 26.35
CA GLU A 316 11.73 -19.17 25.76
C GLU A 316 12.89 -18.61 24.91
N SER A 317 12.58 -18.30 23.64
CA SER A 317 13.55 -17.59 22.80
C SER A 317 13.73 -16.16 23.31
N SER A 318 14.93 -15.79 23.73
CA SER A 318 15.30 -14.43 24.13
C SER A 318 15.29 -13.42 23.00
N TYR A 319 15.20 -13.86 21.74
CA TYR A 319 15.18 -13.03 20.55
C TYR A 319 13.83 -13.08 19.84
N SER A 320 12.97 -12.10 20.12
CA SER A 320 11.77 -11.88 19.31
C SER A 320 12.05 -10.87 18.21
N HIS A 321 11.73 -11.23 16.98
CA HIS A 321 11.77 -10.32 15.83
C HIS A 321 10.36 -10.11 15.28
N MET A 322 10.16 -9.01 14.56
CA MET A 322 8.88 -8.77 13.88
C MET A 322 8.67 -9.82 12.79
N GLU A 323 7.54 -10.52 12.79
CA GLU A 323 7.26 -11.61 11.83
C GLU A 323 7.29 -11.18 10.38
N LYS A 324 6.89 -9.95 10.07
CA LYS A 324 6.78 -9.35 8.74
C LYS A 324 5.91 -10.14 7.76
N ARG A 325 5.21 -11.17 8.21
CA ARG A 325 4.17 -11.89 7.44
C ARG A 325 2.88 -11.09 7.50
N GLY A 326 2.40 -10.62 6.33
CA GLY A 326 1.21 -9.80 6.25
C GLY A 326 1.40 -8.56 5.36
N SER A 327 0.46 -7.60 5.43
CA SER A 327 0.49 -6.42 4.57
C SER A 327 1.68 -5.52 4.88
N ARG A 328 2.65 -5.47 3.95
CA ARG A 328 3.78 -4.52 4.03
C ARG A 328 3.32 -3.06 3.96
N TYR A 329 2.23 -2.81 3.26
CA TYR A 329 1.67 -1.48 3.08
C TYR A 329 1.03 -0.97 4.38
N LEU A 330 0.23 -1.83 5.04
CA LEU A 330 -0.33 -1.49 6.35
C LEU A 330 0.78 -1.26 7.38
N ARG A 331 1.76 -2.14 7.44
CA ARG A 331 2.91 -1.98 8.35
C ARG A 331 3.66 -0.68 8.10
N PHE A 332 3.93 -0.34 6.83
CA PHE A 332 4.55 0.93 6.45
C PHE A 332 3.70 2.12 6.91
N ALA A 333 2.39 2.11 6.65
CA ALA A 333 1.50 3.20 7.01
C ALA A 333 1.42 3.39 8.52
N LEU A 334 1.26 2.31 9.30
CA LEU A 334 1.18 2.36 10.77
C LEU A 334 2.45 2.89 11.41
N ILE A 335 3.63 2.44 10.94
CA ILE A 335 4.92 2.90 11.48
C ILE A 335 5.14 4.38 11.16
N ASN A 336 4.83 4.83 9.93
CA ASN A 336 5.00 6.23 9.57
C ASN A 336 3.93 7.13 10.22
N ALA A 337 2.68 6.69 10.30
CA ALA A 337 1.65 7.42 11.06
C ALA A 337 2.05 7.59 12.52
N ALA A 338 2.57 6.55 13.17
CA ALA A 338 3.04 6.64 14.56
C ALA A 338 4.15 7.68 14.76
N LYS A 339 5.06 7.84 13.79
CA LYS A 339 6.10 8.90 13.86
C LYS A 339 5.49 10.29 13.90
N TYR A 340 4.52 10.57 13.02
CA TYR A 340 3.83 11.86 12.99
C TYR A 340 2.95 12.06 14.23
N VAL A 341 2.20 11.04 14.64
CA VAL A 341 1.36 11.13 15.84
C VAL A 341 2.23 11.42 17.08
N CYS A 342 3.38 10.77 17.24
CA CYS A 342 4.31 11.07 18.34
C CYS A 342 4.90 12.50 18.28
N GLN A 343 4.90 13.12 17.11
CA GLN A 343 5.36 14.50 16.94
C GLN A 343 4.26 15.52 17.26
N TRP A 344 3.00 15.20 16.98
CA TRP A 344 1.87 16.14 17.06
C TRP A 344 0.93 15.91 18.25
N ASP A 345 1.05 14.76 18.92
CA ASP A 345 0.26 14.42 20.10
C ASP A 345 1.18 14.18 21.31
N GLU A 346 0.96 14.95 22.37
CA GLU A 346 1.81 14.93 23.56
C GLU A 346 1.77 13.57 24.29
N THR A 347 0.61 12.90 24.33
CA THR A 347 0.46 11.60 24.99
C THR A 347 1.26 10.51 24.26
N PHE A 348 1.26 10.53 22.94
CA PHE A 348 2.07 9.62 22.14
C PHE A 348 3.55 10.00 22.18
N GLY A 349 3.86 11.30 22.17
CA GLY A 349 5.23 11.81 22.33
C GLY A 349 5.85 11.37 23.66
N ALA A 350 5.15 11.57 24.77
CA ALA A 350 5.57 11.14 26.09
C ALA A 350 5.74 9.60 26.17
N TYR A 351 4.82 8.85 25.55
CA TYR A 351 4.93 7.39 25.48
C TYR A 351 6.19 6.94 24.70
N LEU A 352 6.50 7.59 23.57
CA LEU A 352 7.71 7.33 22.81
C LEU A 352 8.96 7.58 23.65
N GLN A 353 9.05 8.75 24.31
CA GLN A 353 10.18 9.10 25.17
C GLN A 353 10.34 8.11 26.33
N LYS A 354 9.25 7.71 26.97
CA LYS A 354 9.29 6.65 28.00
C LYS A 354 9.91 5.37 27.45
N LYS A 355 9.55 4.94 26.23
CA LYS A 355 10.11 3.70 25.63
C LYS A 355 11.60 3.84 25.29
N ILE A 356 12.05 5.03 24.93
CA ILE A 356 13.46 5.32 24.68
C ILE A 356 14.23 5.32 26.02
N SER A 357 13.68 5.94 27.07
CA SER A 357 14.31 5.96 28.40
C SER A 357 14.40 4.57 29.06
N GLU A 358 13.51 3.64 28.66
CA GLU A 358 13.61 2.21 29.01
C GLU A 358 14.76 1.48 28.26
N GLY A 359 15.61 2.19 27.54
CA GLY A 359 16.76 1.64 26.78
C GLY A 359 16.39 1.02 25.43
N LYS A 360 15.17 1.22 24.92
CA LYS A 360 14.77 0.67 23.62
C LYS A 360 15.31 1.53 22.48
N HIS A 361 15.85 0.86 21.47
CA HIS A 361 16.22 1.53 20.21
C HIS A 361 15.00 2.24 19.59
N TYR A 362 15.22 3.43 18.99
CA TYR A 362 14.16 4.27 18.41
C TYR A 362 13.15 3.51 17.54
N ASN A 363 13.62 2.65 16.62
CA ASN A 363 12.71 1.88 15.75
C ASN A 363 11.82 0.89 16.53
N VAL A 364 12.31 0.35 17.65
CA VAL A 364 11.53 -0.52 18.55
C VAL A 364 10.51 0.33 19.31
N ALA A 365 10.91 1.49 19.83
CA ALA A 365 10.04 2.42 20.54
C ALA A 365 8.88 2.91 19.63
N ILE A 366 9.15 3.28 18.38
CA ILE A 366 8.12 3.63 17.38
C ILE A 366 7.18 2.45 17.08
N THR A 367 7.68 1.23 17.07
CA THR A 367 6.82 0.04 16.90
C THR A 367 5.85 -0.11 18.07
N HIS A 368 6.27 0.18 19.31
CA HIS A 368 5.39 0.22 20.46
C HIS A 368 4.33 1.34 20.34
N ALA A 369 4.71 2.52 19.87
CA ALA A 369 3.77 3.60 19.59
C ALA A 369 2.76 3.20 18.50
N ALA A 370 3.21 2.54 17.44
CA ALA A 370 2.32 2.03 16.38
C ALA A 370 1.30 1.00 16.92
N LYS A 371 1.71 0.12 17.85
CA LYS A 371 0.78 -0.81 18.52
C LYS A 371 -0.29 -0.06 19.35
N LYS A 372 0.10 0.97 20.09
CA LYS A 372 -0.84 1.83 20.81
C LYS A 372 -1.79 2.54 19.84
N LEU A 373 -1.27 3.06 18.73
CA LEU A 373 -2.04 3.74 17.68
C LEU A 373 -3.09 2.81 17.04
N VAL A 374 -2.75 1.56 16.75
CA VAL A 374 -3.71 0.58 16.19
C VAL A 374 -4.88 0.36 17.14
N ARG A 375 -4.65 0.28 18.45
CA ARG A 375 -5.72 0.13 19.45
C ARG A 375 -6.64 1.34 19.46
N LEU A 376 -6.07 2.55 19.35
CA LEU A 376 -6.84 3.78 19.25
C LEU A 376 -7.69 3.80 17.97
N ILE A 377 -7.08 3.58 16.81
CA ILE A 377 -7.78 3.55 15.51
C ILE A 377 -8.92 2.52 15.55
N TYR A 378 -8.66 1.31 16.05
CA TYR A 378 -9.67 0.27 16.15
C TYR A 378 -10.88 0.68 17.00
N ALA A 379 -10.65 1.32 18.14
CA ALA A 379 -11.72 1.79 19.01
C ALA A 379 -12.52 2.93 18.35
N MET A 380 -11.83 3.86 17.70
CA MET A 380 -12.46 5.00 17.00
C MET A 380 -13.31 4.54 15.81
N GLU A 381 -12.78 3.68 14.96
CA GLU A 381 -13.50 3.18 13.77
C GLU A 381 -14.72 2.32 14.15
N LYS A 382 -14.63 1.54 15.24
CA LYS A 382 -15.79 0.78 15.75
C LYS A 382 -16.86 1.63 16.42
N SER A 383 -16.46 2.75 17.06
CA SER A 383 -17.40 3.63 17.75
C SER A 383 -17.91 4.79 16.91
N GLY A 384 -17.26 5.09 15.77
CA GLY A 384 -17.52 6.28 14.96
C GLY A 384 -17.16 7.60 15.64
N LYS A 385 -16.51 7.58 16.82
CA LYS A 385 -16.20 8.77 17.60
C LYS A 385 -14.88 9.42 17.19
N PRO A 386 -14.81 10.74 17.08
CA PRO A 386 -13.56 11.45 16.79
C PRO A 386 -12.55 11.29 17.93
N TYR A 387 -11.29 11.57 17.62
CA TYR A 387 -10.24 11.62 18.63
C TYR A 387 -10.50 12.74 19.65
N ILE A 388 -10.45 12.39 20.93
CA ILE A 388 -10.55 13.34 22.04
C ILE A 388 -9.19 13.33 22.74
N LYS A 389 -8.50 14.47 22.73
CA LYS A 389 -7.27 14.64 23.49
C LYS A 389 -7.59 14.49 24.98
N THR A 390 -7.08 13.42 25.60
CA THR A 390 -7.14 13.28 27.06
C THR A 390 -6.22 14.33 27.68
N ALA A 391 -6.78 15.14 28.57
CA ALA A 391 -6.05 16.16 29.30
C ALA A 391 -4.95 15.57 30.17
#